data_a6a8cb04b8f9fef81263b5631b3a4f0b
#
_entry.id   a6a8cb04b8f9fef81263b5631b3a4f0b
#
_cell.length_a   1.000
_cell.length_b   1.000
_cell.length_c   1.000
_cell.angle_alpha   90.00
_cell.angle_beta   90.00
_cell.angle_gamma   90.00
#
_symmetry.space_group_name_H-M   'P 1'
#
loop_
_entity.id
_entity.type
_entity.pdbx_description
1 polymer ?
#
loop_
_entity_poly.entity_id
_entity_poly.type
_entity_poly.pdbx_seq_one_letter_code
_entity_poly.pdbx_strand_id
1 'polypeptide(L)'
;VLGMYRTVKRLGIPDSHIILMLADDAACNPRNPYPGSVWASYKHELDLYGDDVEVDYRGYEVTVTNLLRLLTGRVPAHMPRSKRLDSDEHSNIFLYMTGHGGDEFLKFQDSEEISAYDLADAIEQMWEKRRYHELLFMIDTCQAATMASRLYSPNVIAVGSSLKGENSYSYTTDYAVGVPLIDRYTRVVLEYMEKVTRTSAQTLQELFSSVGEARTYSTQFVRSDLFHRPLDEVRITDFLGSVAQVQLT
;
A
#
# COMPACT_ATOMS: atom_id res chain seq x y z
N VAL A 1 4.19 0.76 5.89
CA VAL A 1 3.11 1.69 5.51
C VAL A 1 3.60 3.13 5.49
N LEU A 2 4.14 3.68 6.59
CA LEU A 2 4.58 5.10 6.68
C LEU A 2 5.59 5.50 5.59
N GLY A 3 6.50 4.60 5.20
CA GLY A 3 7.42 4.85 4.08
C GLY A 3 6.70 5.06 2.76
N MET A 4 5.63 4.28 2.48
CA MET A 4 4.77 4.47 1.30
C MET A 4 4.01 5.80 1.37
N TYR A 5 3.38 6.10 2.51
CA TYR A 5 2.71 7.37 2.74
C TYR A 5 3.63 8.58 2.44
N ARG A 6 4.83 8.59 3.03
CA ARG A 6 5.82 9.63 2.76
C ARG A 6 6.21 9.72 1.28
N THR A 7 6.36 8.58 0.62
CA THR A 7 6.75 8.53 -0.79
C THR A 7 5.67 9.14 -1.69
N VAL A 8 4.41 8.80 -1.50
CA VAL A 8 3.32 9.35 -2.34
C VAL A 8 3.10 10.84 -2.06
N LYS A 9 3.25 11.31 -0.80
CA LYS A 9 3.26 12.75 -0.47
C LYS A 9 4.40 13.49 -1.18
N ARG A 10 5.62 12.96 -1.14
CA ARG A 10 6.78 13.53 -1.84
C ARG A 10 6.54 13.64 -3.34
N LEU A 11 5.85 12.66 -3.91
CA LEU A 11 5.48 12.64 -5.33
C LEU A 11 4.26 13.51 -5.67
N GLY A 12 3.68 14.20 -4.69
CA GLY A 12 2.69 15.26 -4.90
C GLY A 12 1.24 14.87 -4.67
N ILE A 13 0.95 13.69 -4.12
CA ILE A 13 -0.40 13.33 -3.69
C ILE A 13 -0.69 14.05 -2.37
N PRO A 14 -1.71 14.91 -2.30
CA PRO A 14 -2.07 15.61 -1.07
C PRO A 14 -2.74 14.65 -0.06
N ASP A 15 -2.66 14.96 1.25
CA ASP A 15 -3.28 14.15 2.31
C ASP A 15 -4.77 13.88 2.07
N SER A 16 -5.49 14.83 1.51
CA SER A 16 -6.91 14.68 1.16
C SER A 16 -7.20 13.55 0.15
N HIS A 17 -6.17 13.01 -0.50
CA HIS A 17 -6.26 11.90 -1.45
C HIS A 17 -5.51 10.65 -0.94
N ILE A 18 -5.07 10.67 0.30
CA ILE A 18 -4.43 9.52 0.96
C ILE A 18 -5.33 9.10 2.12
N ILE A 19 -5.58 7.80 2.24
CA ILE A 19 -6.26 7.23 3.39
C ILE A 19 -5.28 6.29 4.07
N LEU A 20 -4.78 6.72 5.22
CA LEU A 20 -3.78 6.00 6.01
C LEU A 20 -4.45 5.22 7.13
N MET A 21 -4.29 3.89 7.08
CA MET A 21 -4.75 2.97 8.12
C MET A 21 -3.54 2.38 8.85
N LEU A 22 -3.41 2.67 10.14
CA LEU A 22 -2.36 2.13 11.00
C LEU A 22 -2.97 1.30 12.13
N ALA A 23 -2.84 -0.02 12.03
CA ALA A 23 -3.37 -0.96 13.00
C ALA A 23 -2.67 -0.86 14.35
N ASP A 24 -1.36 -0.61 14.36
CA ASP A 24 -0.57 -0.42 15.58
C ASP A 24 0.05 0.97 15.61
N ASP A 25 0.04 1.59 16.78
CA ASP A 25 0.67 2.89 17.01
C ASP A 25 2.11 2.71 17.50
N ALA A 26 3.01 2.39 16.56
CA ALA A 26 4.42 2.20 16.87
C ALA A 26 5.07 3.47 17.45
N ALA A 27 4.58 4.67 17.09
CA ALA A 27 5.11 5.95 17.58
C ALA A 27 4.82 6.17 19.07
N CYS A 28 3.66 5.74 19.56
CA CYS A 28 3.23 5.87 20.95
C CYS A 28 3.35 4.57 21.76
N ASN A 29 3.88 3.50 21.19
CA ASN A 29 4.03 2.23 21.88
C ASN A 29 5.02 2.37 23.05
N PRO A 30 4.68 1.89 24.28
CA PRO A 30 5.57 1.96 25.45
C PRO A 30 6.92 1.27 25.28
N ARG A 31 7.04 0.34 24.34
CA ARG A 31 8.29 -0.35 23.99
C ARG A 31 9.20 0.46 23.09
N ASN A 32 8.67 1.53 22.44
CA ASN A 32 9.47 2.39 21.60
C ASN A 32 10.31 3.34 22.46
N PRO A 33 11.64 3.22 22.46
CA PRO A 33 12.51 4.12 23.23
C PRO A 33 12.59 5.52 22.64
N TYR A 34 11.98 5.76 21.49
CA TYR A 34 11.92 7.05 20.78
C TYR A 34 10.46 7.51 20.63
N PRO A 35 9.79 7.95 21.71
CA PRO A 35 8.39 8.31 21.69
C PRO A 35 8.08 9.37 20.61
N GLY A 36 7.02 9.16 19.86
CA GLY A 36 6.60 10.06 18.78
C GLY A 36 7.34 9.88 17.45
N SER A 37 8.28 8.92 17.36
CA SER A 37 9.06 8.68 16.15
C SER A 37 8.94 7.26 15.65
N VAL A 38 9.04 7.04 14.34
CA VAL A 38 9.10 5.73 13.69
C VAL A 38 10.21 5.72 12.65
N TRP A 39 11.05 4.69 12.70
CA TRP A 39 12.23 4.56 11.86
C TRP A 39 12.12 3.36 10.92
N ALA A 40 12.62 3.48 9.69
CA ALA A 40 12.78 2.35 8.76
C ALA A 40 14.23 1.82 8.74
N SER A 41 15.14 2.47 9.47
CA SER A 41 16.57 2.14 9.53
C SER A 41 17.06 2.21 10.96
N TYR A 42 17.93 1.27 11.34
CA TYR A 42 18.63 1.25 12.61
C TYR A 42 19.55 2.46 12.85
N LYS A 43 19.83 3.22 11.79
CA LYS A 43 20.61 4.46 11.90
C LYS A 43 19.79 5.65 12.38
N HIS A 44 18.45 5.53 12.41
CA HIS A 44 17.51 6.56 12.85
C HIS A 44 17.71 7.92 12.15
N GLU A 45 18.07 7.88 10.85
CA GLU A 45 18.38 9.11 10.09
C GLU A 45 17.12 9.85 9.62
N LEU A 46 15.98 9.16 9.52
CA LEU A 46 14.74 9.71 9.02
C LEU A 46 13.56 9.23 9.86
N ASP A 47 12.93 10.14 10.55
CA ASP A 47 11.63 9.88 11.19
C ASP A 47 10.53 9.83 10.14
N LEU A 48 9.85 8.69 10.07
CA LEU A 48 8.75 8.46 9.14
C LEU A 48 7.40 8.93 9.69
N TYR A 49 7.30 9.13 11.02
CA TYR A 49 6.07 9.60 11.63
C TYR A 49 6.03 11.13 11.63
N GLY A 50 7.03 11.80 12.21
CA GLY A 50 7.14 13.25 12.24
C GLY A 50 5.89 13.97 12.73
N ASP A 51 5.80 15.26 12.44
CA ASP A 51 4.68 16.11 12.85
C ASP A 51 3.53 16.13 11.81
N ASP A 52 3.78 15.67 10.59
CA ASP A 52 2.92 15.89 9.42
C ASP A 52 2.15 14.63 8.96
N VAL A 53 2.14 13.55 9.74
CA VAL A 53 1.43 12.31 9.36
C VAL A 53 -0.04 12.40 9.78
N GLU A 54 -0.93 12.39 8.79
CA GLU A 54 -2.37 12.29 9.00
C GLU A 54 -2.79 10.82 8.97
N VAL A 55 -3.25 10.28 10.12
CA VAL A 55 -3.74 8.91 10.23
C VAL A 55 -5.26 8.92 10.31
N ASP A 56 -5.91 8.36 9.28
CA ASP A 56 -7.37 8.38 9.18
C ASP A 56 -8.05 7.29 10.00
N TYR A 57 -7.45 6.10 10.03
CA TYR A 57 -7.94 4.98 10.82
C TYR A 57 -6.83 4.46 11.72
N ARG A 58 -7.08 4.45 13.04
CA ARG A 58 -6.11 4.06 14.05
C ARG A 58 -6.57 2.86 14.87
N GLY A 59 -5.63 1.96 15.19
CA GLY A 59 -5.86 0.89 16.14
C GLY A 59 -7.13 0.11 15.83
N TYR A 60 -8.07 0.10 16.74
CA TYR A 60 -9.33 -0.66 16.61
C TYR A 60 -10.27 -0.19 15.47
N GLU A 61 -9.99 0.95 14.82
CA GLU A 61 -10.72 1.36 13.62
C GLU A 61 -10.22 0.62 12.37
N VAL A 62 -9.03 0.01 12.42
CA VAL A 62 -8.45 -0.76 11.30
C VAL A 62 -9.03 -2.15 11.31
N THR A 63 -10.19 -2.31 10.68
CA THR A 63 -10.96 -3.56 10.60
C THR A 63 -11.24 -3.94 9.15
N VAL A 64 -11.45 -5.22 8.89
CA VAL A 64 -11.89 -5.72 7.57
C VAL A 64 -13.18 -5.00 7.14
N THR A 65 -14.15 -4.88 8.05
CA THR A 65 -15.42 -4.19 7.77
C THR A 65 -15.20 -2.74 7.35
N ASN A 66 -14.33 -1.99 8.02
CA ASN A 66 -14.08 -0.59 7.66
C ASN A 66 -13.36 -0.48 6.31
N LEU A 67 -12.39 -1.36 6.02
CA LEU A 67 -11.75 -1.40 4.71
C LEU A 67 -12.77 -1.69 3.59
N LEU A 68 -13.59 -2.74 3.75
CA LEU A 68 -14.59 -3.10 2.74
C LEU A 68 -15.63 -1.99 2.53
N ARG A 69 -16.09 -1.32 3.60
CA ARG A 69 -16.98 -0.16 3.51
C ARG A 69 -16.33 1.01 2.78
N LEU A 70 -15.05 1.27 3.08
CA LEU A 70 -14.27 2.32 2.43
C LEU A 70 -14.18 2.09 0.91
N LEU A 71 -13.68 0.91 0.49
CA LEU A 71 -13.52 0.55 -0.91
C LEU A 71 -14.87 0.62 -1.66
N THR A 72 -15.92 0.07 -1.07
CA THR A 72 -17.23 -0.03 -1.72
C THR A 72 -18.10 1.22 -1.58
N GLY A 73 -17.61 2.29 -0.94
CA GLY A 73 -18.34 3.55 -0.78
C GLY A 73 -19.53 3.46 0.19
N ARG A 74 -19.46 2.55 1.18
CA ARG A 74 -20.49 2.36 2.22
C ARG A 74 -20.14 3.03 3.55
N VAL A 75 -19.22 3.98 3.54
CA VAL A 75 -18.91 4.77 4.73
C VAL A 75 -20.10 5.71 5.02
N PRO A 76 -20.63 5.76 6.26
CA PRO A 76 -21.76 6.60 6.60
C PRO A 76 -21.53 8.09 6.33
N ALA A 77 -22.58 8.81 5.93
CA ALA A 77 -22.49 10.20 5.50
C ALA A 77 -22.01 11.18 6.59
N HIS A 78 -22.16 10.82 7.87
CA HIS A 78 -21.70 11.63 9.01
C HIS A 78 -20.20 11.47 9.31
N MET A 79 -19.53 10.48 8.68
CA MET A 79 -18.08 10.32 8.85
C MET A 79 -17.31 11.44 8.17
N PRO A 80 -16.18 11.89 8.71
CA PRO A 80 -15.33 12.90 8.09
C PRO A 80 -14.92 12.54 6.65
N ARG A 81 -14.68 13.54 5.82
CA ARG A 81 -14.26 13.32 4.44
C ARG A 81 -12.93 12.58 4.34
N SER A 82 -12.00 12.81 5.28
CA SER A 82 -10.72 12.10 5.34
C SER A 82 -10.87 10.57 5.51
N LYS A 83 -12.03 10.12 6.03
CA LYS A 83 -12.37 8.69 6.18
C LYS A 83 -13.20 8.14 5.01
N ARG A 84 -13.28 8.83 3.87
CA ARG A 84 -14.05 8.40 2.70
C ARG A 84 -13.16 8.35 1.47
N LEU A 85 -13.30 7.30 0.70
CA LEU A 85 -12.72 7.22 -0.63
C LEU A 85 -13.69 7.87 -1.63
N ASP A 86 -13.53 9.16 -1.86
CA ASP A 86 -14.36 9.95 -2.79
C ASP A 86 -13.77 9.85 -4.21
N SER A 87 -13.61 8.63 -4.73
CA SER A 87 -13.11 8.33 -6.06
C SER A 87 -14.24 8.10 -7.07
N ASP A 88 -13.92 8.25 -8.34
CA ASP A 88 -14.82 8.09 -9.48
C ASP A 88 -14.17 7.30 -10.64
N GLU A 89 -14.83 7.26 -11.79
CA GLU A 89 -14.39 6.55 -13.00
C GLU A 89 -13.14 7.12 -13.67
N HIS A 90 -12.62 8.25 -13.22
CA HIS A 90 -11.39 8.88 -13.71
C HIS A 90 -10.22 8.72 -12.71
N SER A 91 -10.50 8.17 -11.55
CA SER A 91 -9.53 8.05 -10.46
C SER A 91 -8.66 6.80 -10.63
N ASN A 92 -7.34 6.96 -10.57
CA ASN A 92 -6.43 5.84 -10.40
C ASN A 92 -6.23 5.57 -8.91
N ILE A 93 -6.36 4.30 -8.52
CA ILE A 93 -6.27 3.88 -7.11
C ILE A 93 -4.99 3.09 -6.89
N PHE A 94 -4.20 3.49 -5.90
CA PHE A 94 -3.13 2.68 -5.34
C PHE A 94 -3.58 2.10 -3.99
N LEU A 95 -3.73 0.79 -3.92
CA LEU A 95 -4.03 0.06 -2.69
C LEU A 95 -2.78 -0.69 -2.24
N TYR A 96 -2.20 -0.28 -1.12
CA TYR A 96 -1.06 -0.94 -0.51
C TYR A 96 -1.47 -1.60 0.81
N MET A 97 -1.16 -2.88 0.95
CA MET A 97 -1.44 -3.64 2.17
C MET A 97 -0.18 -4.37 2.64
N THR A 98 0.03 -4.44 3.96
CA THR A 98 1.13 -5.20 4.55
C THR A 98 0.74 -5.71 5.93
N GLY A 99 1.28 -6.86 6.30
CA GLY A 99 1.05 -7.51 7.58
C GLY A 99 1.27 -9.02 7.50
N HIS A 100 0.89 -9.74 8.55
CA HIS A 100 0.89 -11.19 8.53
C HIS A 100 -0.22 -11.73 7.62
N GLY A 101 0.07 -12.77 6.87
CA GLY A 101 -0.89 -13.44 6.00
C GLY A 101 -0.51 -14.89 5.74
N GLY A 102 -1.31 -15.51 4.90
CA GLY A 102 -1.16 -16.91 4.49
C GLY A 102 -1.90 -17.20 3.20
N ASP A 103 -2.29 -18.45 2.99
CA ASP A 103 -2.98 -18.86 1.77
C ASP A 103 -4.38 -18.23 1.70
N GLU A 104 -4.53 -17.26 0.80
CA GLU A 104 -5.78 -16.54 0.52
C GLU A 104 -6.31 -15.65 1.66
N PHE A 105 -5.44 -15.22 2.61
CA PHE A 105 -5.85 -14.25 3.63
C PHE A 105 -4.74 -13.28 4.06
N LEU A 106 -5.15 -12.11 4.57
CA LEU A 106 -4.31 -11.16 5.28
C LEU A 106 -4.93 -10.87 6.66
N LYS A 107 -4.12 -10.90 7.71
CA LYS A 107 -4.55 -10.61 9.08
C LYS A 107 -4.76 -9.12 9.34
N PHE A 108 -5.80 -8.82 10.08
CA PHE A 108 -6.07 -7.51 10.68
C PHE A 108 -5.94 -7.62 12.20
N GLN A 109 -4.81 -7.18 12.74
CA GLN A 109 -4.49 -7.13 14.19
C GLN A 109 -4.61 -8.46 14.92
N ASP A 110 -4.37 -9.60 14.27
CA ASP A 110 -4.57 -10.95 14.82
C ASP A 110 -6.00 -11.26 15.35
N SER A 111 -6.97 -10.36 15.09
CA SER A 111 -8.37 -10.50 15.54
C SER A 111 -9.32 -10.88 14.41
N GLU A 112 -9.02 -10.50 13.19
CA GLU A 112 -9.80 -10.82 11.99
C GLU A 112 -8.86 -11.07 10.80
N GLU A 113 -9.44 -11.59 9.73
CA GLU A 113 -8.74 -11.87 8.47
C GLU A 113 -9.61 -11.40 7.30
N ILE A 114 -8.99 -10.70 6.34
CA ILE A 114 -9.63 -10.48 5.05
C ILE A 114 -9.26 -11.63 4.11
N SER A 115 -10.26 -12.25 3.50
CA SER A 115 -10.01 -13.28 2.49
C SER A 115 -9.73 -12.67 1.10
N ALA A 116 -9.06 -13.45 0.25
CA ALA A 116 -8.88 -13.08 -1.16
C ALA A 116 -10.22 -12.92 -1.90
N TYR A 117 -11.26 -13.64 -1.49
CA TYR A 117 -12.62 -13.53 -2.04
C TYR A 117 -13.27 -12.19 -1.66
N ASP A 118 -13.23 -11.82 -0.36
CA ASP A 118 -13.82 -10.56 0.10
C ASP A 118 -13.16 -9.36 -0.57
N LEU A 119 -11.82 -9.41 -0.75
CA LEU A 119 -11.08 -8.36 -1.44
C LEU A 119 -11.45 -8.30 -2.93
N ALA A 120 -11.52 -9.44 -3.61
CA ALA A 120 -11.88 -9.51 -5.02
C ALA A 120 -13.29 -8.96 -5.26
N ASP A 121 -14.26 -9.36 -4.44
CA ASP A 121 -15.65 -8.90 -4.54
C ASP A 121 -15.77 -7.40 -4.20
N ALA A 122 -14.96 -6.89 -3.28
CA ALA A 122 -14.93 -5.45 -2.97
C ALA A 122 -14.40 -4.63 -4.16
N ILE A 123 -13.33 -5.11 -4.82
CA ILE A 123 -12.76 -4.45 -6.01
C ILE A 123 -13.75 -4.52 -7.18
N GLU A 124 -14.47 -5.64 -7.35
CA GLU A 124 -15.55 -5.74 -8.35
C GLU A 124 -16.66 -4.73 -8.09
N GLN A 125 -17.10 -4.59 -6.84
CA GLN A 125 -18.08 -3.56 -6.48
C GLN A 125 -17.56 -2.14 -6.72
N MET A 126 -16.26 -1.90 -6.58
CA MET A 126 -15.66 -0.62 -6.97
C MET A 126 -15.81 -0.39 -8.47
N TRP A 127 -15.52 -1.41 -9.28
CA TRP A 127 -15.66 -1.34 -10.74
C TRP A 127 -17.10 -1.09 -11.17
N GLU A 128 -18.05 -1.89 -10.71
CA GLU A 128 -19.47 -1.73 -11.01
C GLU A 128 -20.01 -0.35 -10.62
N LYS A 129 -19.51 0.22 -9.53
CA LYS A 129 -19.90 1.56 -9.04
C LYS A 129 -19.07 2.68 -9.66
N ARG A 130 -18.22 2.38 -10.63
CA ARG A 130 -17.34 3.34 -11.32
C ARG A 130 -16.49 4.16 -10.35
N ARG A 131 -15.81 3.47 -9.42
CA ARG A 131 -15.00 4.09 -8.37
C ARG A 131 -13.51 4.08 -8.68
N TYR A 132 -13.08 3.57 -9.81
CA TYR A 132 -11.72 3.69 -10.33
C TYR A 132 -11.69 3.59 -11.85
N HIS A 133 -10.68 4.20 -12.46
CA HIS A 133 -10.27 3.99 -13.85
C HIS A 133 -9.28 2.82 -13.93
N GLU A 134 -8.21 2.90 -13.15
CA GLU A 134 -7.18 1.86 -13.02
C GLU A 134 -6.87 1.62 -11.54
N LEU A 135 -6.54 0.40 -11.17
CA LEU A 135 -6.21 0.03 -9.81
C LEU A 135 -4.88 -0.73 -9.75
N LEU A 136 -3.94 -0.23 -8.96
CA LEU A 136 -2.71 -0.93 -8.59
C LEU A 136 -2.86 -1.47 -7.17
N PHE A 137 -2.93 -2.79 -7.05
CA PHE A 137 -2.90 -3.50 -5.77
C PHE A 137 -1.48 -4.01 -5.49
N MET A 138 -0.85 -3.52 -4.43
CA MET A 138 0.46 -3.98 -3.96
C MET A 138 0.34 -4.55 -2.55
N ILE A 139 0.88 -5.75 -2.34
CA ILE A 139 0.80 -6.43 -1.05
C ILE A 139 2.14 -7.03 -0.62
N ASP A 140 2.53 -6.76 0.64
CA ASP A 140 3.73 -7.34 1.26
C ASP A 140 3.32 -8.22 2.45
N THR A 141 3.27 -9.52 2.21
CA THR A 141 2.87 -10.55 3.18
C THR A 141 3.38 -11.92 2.76
N CYS A 142 3.35 -12.90 3.65
CA CYS A 142 3.58 -14.30 3.29
C CYS A 142 2.49 -14.78 2.31
N GLN A 143 2.90 -15.55 1.30
CA GLN A 143 2.01 -16.09 0.25
C GLN A 143 1.18 -15.01 -0.48
N ALA A 144 1.76 -13.83 -0.65
CA ALA A 144 1.10 -12.63 -1.19
C ALA A 144 0.35 -12.86 -2.53
N ALA A 145 0.90 -13.71 -3.41
CA ALA A 145 0.27 -14.05 -4.69
C ALA A 145 -1.14 -14.64 -4.55
N THR A 146 -1.42 -15.31 -3.42
CA THR A 146 -2.71 -15.95 -3.18
C THR A 146 -3.83 -14.92 -2.98
N MET A 147 -3.50 -13.73 -2.43
CA MET A 147 -4.47 -12.64 -2.29
C MET A 147 -4.92 -12.05 -3.62
N ALA A 148 -4.09 -12.15 -4.66
CA ALA A 148 -4.44 -11.69 -6.01
C ALA A 148 -5.10 -12.78 -6.86
N SER A 149 -5.09 -14.05 -6.44
CA SER A 149 -5.55 -15.20 -7.23
C SER A 149 -7.05 -15.14 -7.60
N ARG A 150 -7.85 -14.47 -6.76
CA ARG A 150 -9.31 -14.36 -6.92
C ARG A 150 -9.76 -13.08 -7.62
N LEU A 151 -8.86 -12.15 -7.92
CA LEU A 151 -9.21 -10.93 -8.64
C LEU A 151 -9.75 -11.27 -10.04
N TYR A 152 -10.82 -10.59 -10.44
CA TYR A 152 -11.46 -10.77 -11.74
C TYR A 152 -11.97 -9.46 -12.35
N SER A 153 -11.82 -8.36 -11.63
CA SER A 153 -12.25 -7.04 -12.06
C SER A 153 -11.33 -6.47 -13.14
N PRO A 154 -11.86 -5.75 -14.13
CA PRO A 154 -11.05 -5.12 -15.17
C PRO A 154 -10.12 -4.01 -14.62
N ASN A 155 -9.08 -3.71 -15.38
CA ASN A 155 -8.14 -2.61 -15.14
C ASN A 155 -7.40 -2.69 -13.78
N VAL A 156 -7.09 -3.91 -13.35
CA VAL A 156 -6.34 -4.17 -12.11
C VAL A 156 -4.95 -4.73 -12.43
N ILE A 157 -3.92 -4.12 -11.83
CA ILE A 157 -2.58 -4.69 -11.71
C ILE A 157 -2.42 -5.16 -10.26
N ALA A 158 -1.95 -6.38 -10.07
CA ALA A 158 -1.61 -6.88 -8.73
C ALA A 158 -0.16 -7.29 -8.66
N VAL A 159 0.54 -6.86 -7.59
CA VAL A 159 1.93 -7.19 -7.33
C VAL A 159 2.14 -7.49 -5.85
N GLY A 160 3.00 -8.43 -5.53
CA GLY A 160 3.29 -8.76 -4.14
C GLY A 160 4.62 -9.47 -3.94
N SER A 161 4.99 -9.55 -2.67
CA SER A 161 6.32 -9.90 -2.20
C SER A 161 6.69 -11.36 -2.33
N SER A 162 5.71 -12.30 -2.49
CA SER A 162 5.97 -13.74 -2.38
C SER A 162 4.96 -14.57 -3.17
N LEU A 163 5.41 -15.74 -3.66
CA LEU A 163 4.53 -16.75 -4.27
C LEU A 163 3.79 -17.57 -3.21
N LYS A 164 2.84 -18.40 -3.66
CA LYS A 164 2.19 -19.40 -2.79
C LYS A 164 3.23 -20.34 -2.20
N GLY A 165 3.16 -20.56 -0.89
CA GLY A 165 4.10 -21.40 -0.14
C GLY A 165 5.38 -20.65 0.29
N GLU A 166 5.59 -19.41 -0.11
CA GLU A 166 6.74 -18.59 0.29
C GLU A 166 6.40 -17.63 1.44
N ASN A 167 7.41 -17.30 2.22
CA ASN A 167 7.33 -16.26 3.23
C ASN A 167 7.83 -14.92 2.67
N SER A 168 7.27 -13.83 3.16
CA SER A 168 7.89 -12.52 3.12
C SER A 168 8.73 -12.31 4.37
N TYR A 169 9.86 -11.60 4.26
CA TYR A 169 10.85 -11.47 5.32
C TYR A 169 11.05 -10.03 5.73
N SER A 170 11.18 -9.82 7.04
CA SER A 170 11.65 -8.57 7.60
C SER A 170 13.11 -8.31 7.24
N TYR A 171 13.51 -7.03 7.19
CA TYR A 171 14.88 -6.68 6.81
C TYR A 171 15.86 -6.91 7.96
N THR A 172 15.94 -6.01 8.90
CA THR A 172 16.92 -6.06 9.99
C THR A 172 16.25 -5.69 11.30
N THR A 173 16.58 -6.40 12.35
CA THR A 173 16.14 -6.06 13.71
C THR A 173 16.91 -4.84 14.22
N ASP A 174 16.19 -3.85 14.72
CA ASP A 174 16.76 -2.78 15.51
C ASP A 174 16.90 -3.26 16.97
N TYR A 175 18.12 -3.29 17.47
CA TYR A 175 18.37 -3.80 18.84
C TYR A 175 17.91 -2.85 19.93
N ALA A 176 17.79 -1.55 19.65
CA ALA A 176 17.29 -0.56 20.61
C ALA A 176 15.77 -0.67 20.76
N VAL A 177 15.07 -0.91 19.64
CA VAL A 177 13.60 -1.11 19.62
C VAL A 177 13.22 -2.55 19.90
N GLY A 178 14.08 -3.50 19.56
CA GLY A 178 13.90 -4.94 19.79
C GLY A 178 13.05 -5.66 18.73
N VAL A 179 12.68 -4.98 17.64
CA VAL A 179 11.89 -5.55 16.54
C VAL A 179 12.46 -5.12 15.17
N PRO A 180 12.13 -5.86 14.10
CA PRO A 180 12.38 -5.39 12.73
C PRO A 180 11.57 -4.13 12.44
N LEU A 181 12.17 -3.18 11.71
CA LEU A 181 11.56 -1.89 11.40
C LEU A 181 10.84 -1.86 10.05
N ILE A 182 11.21 -2.73 9.12
CA ILE A 182 10.67 -2.74 7.75
C ILE A 182 10.82 -4.12 7.11
N ASP A 183 9.90 -4.46 6.22
CA ASP A 183 9.97 -5.66 5.40
C ASP A 183 10.89 -5.47 4.20
N ARG A 184 11.55 -6.55 3.75
CA ARG A 184 12.56 -6.50 2.68
C ARG A 184 11.99 -6.03 1.36
N TYR A 185 10.83 -6.56 0.96
CA TYR A 185 10.19 -6.19 -0.28
C TYR A 185 9.84 -4.70 -0.30
N THR A 186 9.12 -4.24 0.71
CA THR A 186 8.74 -2.82 0.86
C THR A 186 9.98 -1.92 0.85
N ARG A 187 11.04 -2.31 1.53
CA ARG A 187 12.31 -1.56 1.52
C ARG A 187 12.89 -1.43 0.11
N VAL A 188 12.96 -2.54 -0.65
CA VAL A 188 13.51 -2.53 -2.01
C VAL A 188 12.69 -1.63 -2.92
N VAL A 189 11.37 -1.68 -2.82
CA VAL A 189 10.46 -0.79 -3.55
C VAL A 189 10.72 0.68 -3.17
N LEU A 190 10.80 0.99 -1.88
CA LEU A 190 11.05 2.37 -1.41
C LEU A 190 12.42 2.90 -1.84
N GLU A 191 13.48 2.09 -1.81
CA GLU A 191 14.80 2.47 -2.29
C GLU A 191 14.81 2.80 -3.81
N TYR A 192 14.01 2.10 -4.60
CA TYR A 192 13.81 2.47 -6.01
C TYR A 192 13.05 3.78 -6.11
N MET A 193 11.97 3.92 -5.34
CA MET A 193 11.09 5.10 -5.36
C MET A 193 11.80 6.40 -4.93
N GLU A 194 12.87 6.34 -4.13
CA GLU A 194 13.67 7.53 -3.78
C GLU A 194 14.28 8.22 -5.01
N LYS A 195 14.45 7.50 -6.11
CA LYS A 195 14.97 8.04 -7.38
C LYS A 195 13.88 8.61 -8.28
N VAL A 196 12.63 8.32 -7.99
CA VAL A 196 11.46 8.78 -8.77
C VAL A 196 11.08 10.18 -8.34
N THR A 197 10.87 11.06 -9.30
CA THR A 197 10.38 12.44 -9.12
C THR A 197 8.99 12.60 -9.73
N ARG A 198 8.33 13.71 -9.48
CA ARG A 198 7.00 14.01 -10.05
C ARG A 198 6.98 14.04 -11.59
N THR A 199 8.12 14.28 -12.22
CA THR A 199 8.27 14.37 -13.68
C THR A 199 8.96 13.15 -14.29
N SER A 200 9.23 12.13 -13.48
CA SER A 200 9.87 10.90 -13.95
C SER A 200 8.99 10.15 -14.95
N ALA A 201 9.63 9.62 -15.99
CA ALA A 201 9.00 8.78 -16.99
C ALA A 201 9.13 7.27 -16.68
N GLN A 202 9.72 6.91 -15.53
CA GLN A 202 9.90 5.52 -15.13
C GLN A 202 8.58 4.78 -15.03
N THR A 203 8.60 3.53 -15.49
CA THR A 203 7.41 2.70 -15.63
C THR A 203 7.27 1.68 -14.50
N LEU A 204 6.07 1.09 -14.37
CA LEU A 204 5.85 -0.03 -13.45
C LEU A 204 6.67 -1.25 -13.84
N GLN A 205 6.91 -1.48 -15.14
CA GLN A 205 7.78 -2.56 -15.61
C GLN A 205 9.21 -2.39 -15.07
N GLU A 206 9.76 -1.18 -15.11
CA GLU A 206 11.09 -0.89 -14.58
C GLU A 206 11.16 -1.07 -13.07
N LEU A 207 10.15 -0.58 -12.33
CA LEU A 207 10.04 -0.76 -10.89
C LEU A 207 10.02 -2.25 -10.53
N PHE A 208 9.12 -3.03 -11.15
CA PHE A 208 8.97 -4.45 -10.82
C PHE A 208 10.19 -5.26 -11.23
N SER A 209 10.83 -4.93 -12.36
CA SER A 209 12.08 -5.58 -12.79
C SER A 209 13.28 -5.25 -11.89
N SER A 210 13.22 -4.17 -11.12
CA SER A 210 14.28 -3.79 -10.18
C SER A 210 14.26 -4.59 -8.87
N VAL A 211 13.14 -5.27 -8.58
CA VAL A 211 12.97 -6.09 -7.39
C VAL A 211 13.60 -7.46 -7.61
N GLY A 212 14.74 -7.67 -6.99
CA GLY A 212 15.51 -8.93 -7.13
C GLY A 212 15.32 -9.85 -5.93
N GLU A 213 15.10 -11.14 -6.19
CA GLU A 213 14.91 -12.19 -5.18
C GLU A 213 16.09 -12.28 -4.18
N ALA A 214 17.32 -12.03 -4.63
CA ALA A 214 18.48 -11.98 -3.75
C ALA A 214 18.41 -10.89 -2.66
N ARG A 215 17.56 -9.87 -2.84
CA ARG A 215 17.37 -8.77 -1.90
C ARG A 215 16.16 -8.99 -1.00
N THR A 216 15.09 -9.56 -1.55
CA THR A 216 13.82 -9.79 -0.85
C THR A 216 13.78 -11.12 -0.11
N TYR A 217 14.55 -12.12 -0.57
CA TYR A 217 14.53 -13.52 -0.15
C TYR A 217 13.19 -14.22 -0.44
N SER A 218 12.40 -13.67 -1.34
CA SER A 218 11.13 -14.19 -1.82
C SER A 218 10.95 -13.81 -3.28
N THR A 219 10.09 -14.53 -3.99
CA THR A 219 9.83 -14.31 -5.41
C THR A 219 8.66 -13.34 -5.58
N GLN A 220 8.94 -12.15 -6.12
CA GLN A 220 7.88 -11.22 -6.49
C GLN A 220 6.96 -11.85 -7.52
N PHE A 221 5.65 -11.74 -7.33
CA PHE A 221 4.68 -12.01 -8.39
C PHE A 221 4.18 -10.70 -8.99
N VAL A 222 3.82 -10.73 -10.27
CA VAL A 222 3.13 -9.64 -10.98
C VAL A 222 1.99 -10.24 -11.78
N ARG A 223 0.79 -9.70 -11.63
CA ARG A 223 -0.39 -10.07 -12.38
C ARG A 223 -0.96 -8.87 -13.10
N SER A 224 -0.92 -8.90 -14.44
CA SER A 224 -1.40 -7.82 -15.31
C SER A 224 -2.35 -8.28 -16.41
N ASP A 225 -2.82 -9.53 -16.35
CA ASP A 225 -3.76 -10.10 -17.32
C ASP A 225 -5.15 -9.42 -17.32
N LEU A 226 -5.48 -8.74 -16.22
CA LEU A 226 -6.72 -7.96 -16.08
C LEU A 226 -6.57 -6.50 -16.54
N PHE A 227 -5.36 -6.09 -16.92
CA PHE A 227 -5.06 -4.71 -17.24
C PHE A 227 -4.99 -4.49 -18.75
N HIS A 228 -5.45 -3.34 -19.23
CA HIS A 228 -5.69 -3.09 -20.65
C HIS A 228 -4.47 -2.60 -21.44
N ARG A 229 -3.40 -2.16 -20.76
CA ARG A 229 -2.18 -1.65 -21.39
C ARG A 229 -0.92 -2.32 -20.82
N PRO A 230 0.17 -2.41 -21.59
CA PRO A 230 1.40 -3.05 -21.12
C PRO A 230 2.09 -2.22 -20.02
N LEU A 231 2.79 -2.90 -19.09
CA LEU A 231 3.39 -2.27 -17.90
C LEU A 231 4.53 -1.30 -18.22
N ASP A 232 5.17 -1.42 -19.37
CA ASP A 232 6.20 -0.50 -19.89
C ASP A 232 5.62 0.81 -20.45
N GLU A 233 4.31 0.89 -20.60
CA GLU A 233 3.58 2.13 -20.92
C GLU A 233 2.92 2.79 -19.68
N VAL A 234 2.91 2.09 -18.52
CA VAL A 234 2.32 2.58 -17.28
C VAL A 234 3.38 3.28 -16.45
N ARG A 235 3.26 4.59 -16.27
CA ARG A 235 4.19 5.34 -15.43
C ARG A 235 3.92 5.08 -13.96
N ILE A 236 4.98 5.06 -13.16
CA ILE A 236 4.86 5.00 -11.70
C ILE A 236 3.99 6.15 -11.17
N THR A 237 4.15 7.35 -11.77
CA THR A 237 3.39 8.55 -11.40
C THR A 237 1.90 8.49 -11.78
N ASP A 238 1.46 7.53 -12.59
CA ASP A 238 0.03 7.34 -12.85
C ASP A 238 -0.74 6.90 -11.60
N PHE A 239 -0.04 6.26 -10.64
CA PHE A 239 -0.62 5.78 -9.38
C PHE A 239 -0.03 6.43 -8.12
N LEU A 240 1.29 6.67 -8.11
CA LEU A 240 2.04 7.06 -6.91
C LEU A 240 2.47 8.53 -6.93
N GLY A 241 2.03 9.30 -7.93
CA GLY A 241 2.39 10.70 -8.04
C GLY A 241 1.26 11.53 -8.62
N SER A 242 1.39 12.85 -8.48
CA SER A 242 0.47 13.79 -9.11
C SER A 242 1.25 15.01 -9.61
N VAL A 243 1.03 15.36 -10.87
CA VAL A 243 1.37 16.69 -11.39
C VAL A 243 0.07 17.47 -11.42
N ALA A 244 -0.25 18.19 -10.36
CA ALA A 244 -1.36 19.14 -10.38
C ALA A 244 -1.03 20.24 -11.38
N GLN A 245 -1.59 20.17 -12.59
CA GLN A 245 -1.64 21.32 -13.49
C GLN A 245 -2.71 22.26 -12.94
N VAL A 246 -2.28 23.30 -12.26
CA VAL A 246 -3.15 24.43 -11.95
C VAL A 246 -3.40 25.15 -13.27
N GLN A 247 -4.54 24.89 -13.91
CA GLN A 247 -5.04 25.78 -14.95
C GLN A 247 -5.54 27.04 -14.24
N LEU A 248 -4.76 28.10 -14.33
CA LEU A 248 -5.23 29.44 -13.99
C LEU A 248 -6.21 29.86 -15.10
N THR A 249 -7.50 29.76 -14.83
CA THR A 249 -8.57 30.40 -15.60
C THR A 249 -8.74 31.84 -15.16
#